data_b7dc8d9ff19f4f5e20aa3f75b2efddfa
#
_entry.id   b7dc8d9ff19f4f5e20aa3f75b2efddfa
#
_cell.length_a   1.000
_cell.length_b   1.000
_cell.length_c   1.000
_cell.angle_alpha   90.00
_cell.angle_beta   90.00
_cell.angle_gamma   90.00
#
_symmetry.space_group_name_H-M   'P 1'
#
loop_
_entity.id
_entity.type
_entity.pdbx_description
1 polymer ?
#
loop_
_entity_poly.entity_id
_entity_poly.type
_entity_poly.pdbx_seq_one_letter_code
_entity_poly.pdbx_strand_id
1 'polypeptide(L)'
;MTVHHEGDMPHTMSDLREGIHMMRKASPKTWEAWANFLDSALAPVDLDQKTKEFVALGMSITAQCKYCVGIHVQKCLDAGATDKEIVAVCQVAMVMGGSPAMTYIAEVYKAMELYHEKEERIK
;
A
#
# COMPACT_ATOMS: atom_id res chain seq x y z
N MET A 1 14.68 16.58 -11.18
CA MET A 1 15.07 15.27 -10.63
C MET A 1 14.61 15.16 -9.18
N THR A 2 13.89 14.09 -8.87
CA THR A 2 13.39 13.89 -7.52
C THR A 2 14.53 13.39 -6.61
N VAL A 3 14.73 14.09 -5.51
CA VAL A 3 15.69 13.65 -4.50
C VAL A 3 14.97 12.72 -3.53
N HIS A 4 15.51 11.51 -3.33
CA HIS A 4 14.94 10.52 -2.43
C HIS A 4 15.68 10.57 -1.10
N HIS A 5 14.93 10.74 -0.03
CA HIS A 5 15.46 10.81 1.33
C HIS A 5 14.97 9.62 2.16
N GLU A 6 15.70 9.29 3.21
CA GLU A 6 15.27 8.33 4.20
C GLU A 6 13.89 8.75 4.74
N GLY A 7 12.95 7.80 4.76
CA GLY A 7 11.58 8.07 5.18
C GLY A 7 10.62 8.43 4.05
N ASP A 8 11.12 8.72 2.83
CA ASP A 8 10.23 8.92 1.70
C ASP A 8 9.72 7.57 1.16
N MET A 9 8.67 7.62 0.36
CA MET A 9 8.01 6.39 -0.11
C MET A 9 8.89 5.55 -1.05
N PRO A 10 9.66 6.12 -1.99
CA PRO A 10 10.57 5.32 -2.80
C PRO A 10 11.59 4.54 -1.96
N HIS A 11 12.14 5.17 -0.93
CA HIS A 11 13.09 4.52 -0.02
C HIS A 11 12.40 3.42 0.78
N THR A 12 11.20 3.69 1.31
CA THR A 12 10.39 2.73 2.04
C THR A 12 10.11 1.47 1.21
N MET A 13 9.69 1.65 -0.03
CA MET A 13 9.36 0.52 -0.90
C MET A 13 10.62 -0.24 -1.34
N SER A 14 11.75 0.45 -1.49
CA SER A 14 13.03 -0.18 -1.77
C SER A 14 13.47 -1.09 -0.61
N ASP A 15 13.37 -0.60 0.62
CA ASP A 15 13.70 -1.39 1.80
C ASP A 15 12.81 -2.62 1.93
N LEU A 16 11.52 -2.46 1.62
CA LEU A 16 10.60 -3.60 1.65
C LEU A 16 11.02 -4.67 0.64
N ARG A 17 11.36 -4.27 -0.59
CA ARG A 17 11.82 -5.23 -1.62
C ARG A 17 13.06 -5.99 -1.16
N GLU A 18 13.99 -5.30 -0.53
CA GLU A 18 15.21 -5.94 -0.01
C GLU A 18 14.87 -6.93 1.11
N GLY A 19 13.97 -6.57 2.02
CA GLY A 19 13.51 -7.46 3.07
C GLY A 19 12.81 -8.70 2.54
N ILE A 20 11.96 -8.53 1.53
CA ILE A 20 11.29 -9.65 0.86
C ILE A 20 12.31 -10.57 0.19
N HIS A 21 13.29 -9.98 -0.50
CA HIS A 21 14.35 -10.76 -1.14
C HIS A 21 15.10 -11.61 -0.12
N MET A 22 15.45 -11.03 1.01
CA MET A 22 16.10 -11.73 2.11
C MET A 22 15.26 -12.92 2.59
N MET A 23 13.96 -12.72 2.80
CA MET A 23 13.06 -13.78 3.27
C MET A 23 12.90 -14.89 2.25
N ARG A 24 12.75 -14.56 0.98
CA ARG A 24 12.65 -15.54 -0.11
C ARG A 24 13.90 -16.41 -0.18
N LYS A 25 15.05 -15.80 -0.03
CA LYS A 25 16.34 -16.50 -0.11
C LYS A 25 16.56 -17.39 1.10
N ALA A 26 16.24 -16.89 2.30
CA ALA A 26 16.49 -17.59 3.55
C ALA A 26 15.45 -18.68 3.86
N SER A 27 14.19 -18.45 3.50
CA SER A 27 13.08 -19.33 3.86
C SER A 27 12.06 -19.44 2.71
N PRO A 28 12.46 -20.05 1.58
CA PRO A 28 11.61 -20.05 0.38
C PRO A 28 10.27 -20.73 0.57
N LYS A 29 10.22 -21.82 1.31
CA LYS A 29 8.94 -22.53 1.55
C LYS A 29 7.97 -21.74 2.40
N THR A 30 8.45 -21.09 3.44
CA THR A 30 7.64 -20.24 4.32
C THR A 30 7.14 -19.04 3.54
N TRP A 31 8.00 -18.42 2.75
CA TRP A 31 7.60 -17.29 1.92
C TRP A 31 6.53 -17.69 0.90
N GLU A 32 6.68 -18.84 0.26
CA GLU A 32 5.69 -19.35 -0.69
C GLU A 32 4.33 -19.56 -0.02
N ALA A 33 4.31 -20.13 1.18
CA ALA A 33 3.08 -20.33 1.92
C ALA A 33 2.40 -18.99 2.26
N TRP A 34 3.18 -17.99 2.67
CA TRP A 34 2.68 -16.64 2.93
C TRP A 34 2.12 -16.00 1.67
N ALA A 35 2.85 -16.06 0.56
CA ALA A 35 2.41 -15.50 -0.72
C ALA A 35 1.12 -16.16 -1.20
N ASN A 36 1.00 -17.47 -1.05
CA ASN A 36 -0.21 -18.22 -1.42
C ASN A 36 -1.40 -17.81 -0.55
N PHE A 37 -1.17 -17.59 0.74
CA PHE A 37 -2.21 -17.08 1.64
C PHE A 37 -2.69 -15.71 1.20
N LEU A 38 -1.76 -14.77 0.91
CA LEU A 38 -2.10 -13.44 0.44
C LEU A 38 -2.92 -13.49 -0.85
N ASP A 39 -2.49 -14.28 -1.82
CA ASP A 39 -3.17 -14.42 -3.10
C ASP A 39 -4.59 -14.94 -2.92
N SER A 40 -4.76 -15.92 -2.06
CA SER A 40 -6.08 -16.49 -1.75
C SER A 40 -6.98 -15.50 -1.03
N ALA A 41 -6.45 -14.81 -0.01
CA ALA A 41 -7.22 -13.89 0.81
C ALA A 41 -7.66 -12.64 0.03
N LEU A 42 -6.80 -12.16 -0.86
CA LEU A 42 -7.06 -10.94 -1.63
C LEU A 42 -7.69 -11.20 -3.01
N ALA A 43 -7.89 -12.48 -3.36
CA ALA A 43 -8.57 -12.82 -4.61
C ALA A 43 -9.99 -12.23 -4.64
N PRO A 44 -10.50 -11.83 -5.83
CA PRO A 44 -11.81 -11.18 -5.94
C PRO A 44 -12.96 -12.18 -5.80
N VAL A 45 -13.08 -12.82 -4.65
CA VAL A 45 -14.14 -13.75 -4.29
C VAL A 45 -14.98 -13.09 -3.20
N ASP A 46 -16.29 -13.07 -3.39
CA ASP A 46 -17.28 -12.44 -2.50
C ASP A 46 -17.25 -10.90 -2.51
N LEU A 47 -16.07 -10.29 -2.50
CA LEU A 47 -15.86 -8.86 -2.69
C LEU A 47 -14.95 -8.68 -3.91
N ASP A 48 -15.16 -7.62 -4.67
CA ASP A 48 -14.30 -7.35 -5.82
C ASP A 48 -12.90 -6.88 -5.40
N GLN A 49 -11.99 -6.87 -6.36
CA GLN A 49 -10.58 -6.54 -6.10
C GLN A 49 -10.43 -5.13 -5.50
N LYS A 50 -11.11 -4.16 -6.08
CA LYS A 50 -11.02 -2.78 -5.62
C LYS A 50 -11.51 -2.62 -4.18
N THR A 51 -12.64 -3.27 -3.85
CA THR A 51 -13.19 -3.24 -2.49
C THR A 51 -12.22 -3.86 -1.49
N LYS A 52 -11.62 -5.01 -1.81
CA LYS A 52 -10.64 -5.64 -0.93
C LYS A 52 -9.44 -4.75 -0.69
N GLU A 53 -8.95 -4.08 -1.74
CA GLU A 53 -7.82 -3.17 -1.60
C GLU A 53 -8.17 -1.91 -0.80
N PHE A 54 -9.41 -1.42 -0.89
CA PHE A 54 -9.87 -0.30 -0.06
C PHE A 54 -9.88 -0.68 1.42
N VAL A 55 -10.37 -1.88 1.75
CA VAL A 55 -10.36 -2.39 3.13
C VAL A 55 -8.92 -2.49 3.62
N ALA A 56 -8.04 -3.08 2.81
CA ALA A 56 -6.62 -3.22 3.17
C ALA A 56 -5.95 -1.87 3.39
N LEU A 57 -6.21 -0.89 2.54
CA LEU A 57 -5.65 0.46 2.69
C LEU A 57 -6.13 1.12 3.97
N GLY A 58 -7.43 1.07 4.25
CA GLY A 58 -8.00 1.65 5.46
C GLY A 58 -7.38 1.05 6.72
N MET A 59 -7.22 -0.27 6.75
CA MET A 59 -6.59 -0.96 7.87
C MET A 59 -5.10 -0.61 7.98
N SER A 60 -4.41 -0.44 6.85
CA SER A 60 -3.00 -0.03 6.83
C SER A 60 -2.79 1.34 7.48
N ILE A 61 -3.71 2.27 7.24
CA ILE A 61 -3.65 3.62 7.81
C ILE A 61 -3.84 3.55 9.32
N THR A 62 -4.87 2.84 9.80
CA THR A 62 -5.15 2.73 11.24
C THR A 62 -4.07 1.94 11.97
N ALA A 63 -3.46 0.94 11.32
CA ALA A 63 -2.35 0.17 11.87
C ALA A 63 -1.02 0.93 11.82
N GLN A 64 -0.97 2.08 11.14
CA GLN A 64 0.23 2.89 10.95
C GLN A 64 1.40 2.10 10.34
N CYS A 65 1.08 1.35 9.29
CA CYS A 65 2.07 0.57 8.56
C CYS A 65 2.41 1.26 7.24
N LYS A 66 3.53 1.97 7.19
CA LYS A 66 3.92 2.73 5.99
C LYS A 66 4.17 1.83 4.78
N TYR A 67 4.72 0.63 5.01
CA TYR A 67 4.95 -0.35 3.93
C TYR A 67 3.61 -0.83 3.35
N CYS A 68 2.66 -1.12 4.22
CA CYS A 68 1.32 -1.55 3.83
C CYS A 68 0.59 -0.46 3.05
N VAL A 69 0.72 0.79 3.50
CA VAL A 69 0.14 1.94 2.78
C VAL A 69 0.72 2.01 1.36
N GLY A 70 2.04 1.90 1.23
CA GLY A 70 2.68 1.93 -0.08
C GLY A 70 2.18 0.84 -1.01
N ILE A 71 2.07 -0.38 -0.51
CA ILE A 71 1.57 -1.53 -1.29
C ILE A 71 0.11 -1.30 -1.72
N HIS A 72 -0.75 -0.96 -0.77
CA HIS A 72 -2.19 -0.95 -1.03
C HIS A 72 -2.67 0.30 -1.76
N VAL A 73 -1.95 1.42 -1.68
CA VAL A 73 -2.20 2.55 -2.57
C VAL A 73 -1.95 2.13 -4.02
N GLN A 74 -0.83 1.46 -4.29
CA GLN A 74 -0.54 0.97 -5.64
C GLN A 74 -1.63 0.02 -6.12
N LYS A 75 -2.01 -0.95 -5.29
CA LYS A 75 -3.02 -1.94 -5.66
C LYS A 75 -4.40 -1.31 -5.87
N CYS A 76 -4.76 -0.30 -5.09
CA CYS A 76 -5.99 0.46 -5.31
C CYS A 76 -5.97 1.12 -6.70
N LEU A 77 -4.89 1.81 -7.03
CA LEU A 77 -4.75 2.47 -8.33
C LEU A 77 -4.78 1.45 -9.47
N ASP A 78 -4.08 0.33 -9.31
CA ASP A 78 -4.07 -0.76 -10.31
C ASP A 78 -5.46 -1.37 -10.51
N ALA A 79 -6.29 -1.38 -9.48
CA ALA A 79 -7.67 -1.86 -9.54
C ALA A 79 -8.66 -0.81 -10.07
N GLY A 80 -8.15 0.35 -10.49
CA GLY A 80 -8.97 1.40 -11.10
C GLY A 80 -9.51 2.44 -10.13
N ALA A 81 -8.98 2.51 -8.91
CA ALA A 81 -9.42 3.52 -7.95
C ALA A 81 -9.04 4.92 -8.42
N THR A 82 -9.94 5.86 -8.19
CA THR A 82 -9.67 7.28 -8.40
C THR A 82 -9.02 7.86 -7.15
N ASP A 83 -8.36 9.01 -7.30
CA ASP A 83 -7.79 9.72 -6.16
C ASP A 83 -8.88 10.09 -5.13
N LYS A 84 -10.06 10.46 -5.61
CA LYS A 84 -11.19 10.78 -4.73
C LYS A 84 -11.65 9.58 -3.92
N GLU A 85 -11.63 8.39 -4.51
CA GLU A 85 -11.97 7.16 -3.79
C GLU A 85 -10.93 6.85 -2.72
N ILE A 86 -9.64 7.05 -3.00
CA ILE A 86 -8.58 6.88 -2.00
C ILE A 86 -8.75 7.88 -0.85
N VAL A 87 -9.07 9.14 -1.16
CA VAL A 87 -9.36 10.14 -0.13
C VAL A 87 -10.55 9.71 0.73
N ALA A 88 -11.59 9.13 0.12
CA ALA A 88 -12.75 8.62 0.86
C ALA A 88 -12.37 7.50 1.83
N VAL A 89 -11.45 6.62 1.44
CA VAL A 89 -10.91 5.58 2.34
C VAL A 89 -10.21 6.24 3.53
N CYS A 90 -9.41 7.28 3.28
CA CYS A 90 -8.74 8.03 4.34
C CYS A 90 -9.73 8.64 5.33
N GLN A 91 -10.85 9.15 4.84
CA GLN A 91 -11.90 9.72 5.69
C GLN A 91 -12.46 8.68 6.66
N VAL A 92 -12.72 7.47 6.19
CA VAL A 92 -13.21 6.39 7.05
C VAL A 92 -12.13 5.99 8.07
N ALA A 93 -10.88 5.91 7.64
CA ALA A 93 -9.77 5.60 8.54
C ALA A 93 -9.65 6.64 9.66
N MET A 94 -9.91 7.92 9.36
CA MET A 94 -9.90 8.99 10.37
C MET A 94 -10.99 8.80 11.42
N VAL A 95 -12.18 8.36 10.99
CA VAL A 95 -13.28 8.07 11.92
C VAL A 95 -12.88 6.96 12.89
N MET A 96 -12.24 5.93 12.38
CA MET A 96 -11.89 4.75 13.18
C MET A 96 -10.65 4.93 14.02
N GLY A 97 -9.66 5.67 13.53
CA GLY A 97 -8.35 5.79 14.16
C GLY A 97 -8.04 7.14 14.82
N GLY A 98 -8.86 8.15 14.58
CA GLY A 98 -8.68 9.48 15.17
C GLY A 98 -7.44 10.21 14.66
N SER A 99 -6.93 11.15 15.47
CA SER A 99 -5.79 11.98 15.09
C SER A 99 -4.55 11.22 14.60
N PRO A 100 -4.17 10.09 15.20
CA PRO A 100 -3.04 9.32 14.66
C PRO A 100 -3.25 8.84 13.23
N ALA A 101 -4.46 8.44 12.87
CA ALA A 101 -4.79 8.06 11.50
C ALA A 101 -4.77 9.29 10.57
N MET A 102 -5.29 10.41 11.05
CA MET A 102 -5.31 11.66 10.28
C MET A 102 -3.89 12.10 9.90
N THR A 103 -2.96 12.09 10.84
CA THR A 103 -1.57 12.47 10.54
C THR A 103 -0.90 11.47 9.64
N TYR A 104 -1.27 10.19 9.73
CA TYR A 104 -0.70 9.13 8.90
C TYR A 104 -1.09 9.23 7.42
N ILE A 105 -2.08 10.05 7.09
CA ILE A 105 -2.46 10.33 5.70
C ILE A 105 -1.27 10.88 4.89
N ALA A 106 -0.29 11.49 5.57
CA ALA A 106 0.94 11.91 4.91
C ALA A 106 1.62 10.77 4.15
N GLU A 107 1.57 9.54 4.67
CA GLU A 107 2.13 8.38 3.98
C GLU A 107 1.31 8.00 2.74
N VAL A 108 -0.01 8.16 2.79
CA VAL A 108 -0.88 7.95 1.62
C VAL A 108 -0.54 8.96 0.53
N TYR A 109 -0.36 10.22 0.91
CA TYR A 109 0.03 11.28 -0.02
C TYR A 109 1.36 10.92 -0.71
N LYS A 110 2.36 10.51 0.04
CA LYS A 110 3.67 10.11 -0.50
C LYS A 110 3.54 8.95 -1.49
N ALA A 111 2.70 7.97 -1.17
CA ALA A 111 2.49 6.82 -2.05
C ALA A 111 1.79 7.24 -3.36
N MET A 112 0.76 8.09 -3.26
CA MET A 112 0.06 8.59 -4.44
C MET A 112 1.02 9.37 -5.35
N GLU A 113 1.85 10.24 -4.78
CA GLU A 113 2.86 10.98 -5.54
C GLU A 113 3.81 10.04 -6.28
N LEU A 114 4.30 9.02 -5.59
CA LEU A 114 5.21 8.04 -6.19
C LEU A 114 4.59 7.34 -7.40
N TYR A 115 3.34 6.85 -7.27
CA TYR A 115 2.73 6.06 -8.32
C TYR A 115 2.22 6.92 -9.48
N HIS A 116 1.79 8.14 -9.23
CA HIS A 116 1.45 9.09 -10.30
C HIS A 116 2.69 9.50 -11.07
N GLU A 117 3.81 9.73 -10.40
CA GLU A 117 5.08 10.04 -11.04
C GLU A 117 5.54 8.90 -11.95
N LYS A 118 5.41 7.65 -11.50
CA LYS A 118 5.72 6.47 -12.32
C LYS A 118 4.83 6.37 -13.55
N GLU A 119 3.54 6.63 -13.41
CA GLU A 119 2.60 6.62 -14.52
C GLU A 119 2.99 7.64 -15.60
N GLU A 120 3.34 8.84 -15.19
CA GLU A 120 3.77 9.89 -16.11
C GLU A 120 5.04 9.50 -16.88
N ARG A 121 5.97 8.81 -16.23
CA ARG A 121 7.21 8.35 -16.88
C ARG A 121 6.95 7.29 -17.94
N ILE A 122 5.93 6.49 -17.78
CA ILE A 122 5.57 5.42 -18.72
C ILE A 122 4.84 5.99 -19.94
N LYS A 123 4.12 7.08 -19.75
CA LYS A 123 3.47 7.78 -20.85
C LYS A 123 4.50 8.49 -21.72
#